data_7cc7c41536bfda0fe7e95456bc4ab5c1
#
_entry.id   7cc7c41536bfda0fe7e95456bc4ab5c1
#
_cell.length_a   1.000
_cell.length_b   1.000
_cell.length_c   1.000
_cell.angle_alpha   90.00
_cell.angle_beta   90.00
_cell.angle_gamma   90.00
#
_symmetry.space_group_name_H-M   'P 1'
#
loop_
_entity.id
_entity.type
_entity.pdbx_description
1 polymer ?
#
loop_
_entity_poly.entity_id
_entity_poly.type
_entity_poly.pdbx_seq_one_letter_code
_entity_poly.pdbx_strand_id
1 'polypeptide(L)'
;MTTQNKYAFSVSVITQYLADQSDADEDRYAFAYHITITNTGAVAAQLISRHWIITDDNGTVNEVRGLGVVGAQPLLQPNEQFEYTSGTLLNTPSGSMRGTYQIVAVDGTQFEAMIAPFTLAVPRVLH
;
A
#
# COMPACT_ATOMS: atom_id res chain seq x y z
N MET A 1 -31.29 -5.29 -1.85
CA MET A 1 -30.91 -3.89 -2.03
C MET A 1 -29.48 -3.69 -1.56
N THR A 2 -28.62 -3.30 -2.46
CA THR A 2 -27.23 -3.03 -2.10
C THR A 2 -27.12 -1.61 -1.56
N THR A 3 -26.56 -1.47 -0.36
CA THR A 3 -26.25 -0.16 0.19
C THR A 3 -24.86 0.22 -0.29
N GLN A 4 -24.78 1.23 -1.14
CA GLN A 4 -23.48 1.74 -1.57
C GLN A 4 -22.85 2.52 -0.41
N ASN A 5 -21.63 2.21 -0.07
CA ASN A 5 -20.88 2.97 0.92
C ASN A 5 -20.53 4.33 0.31
N LYS A 6 -20.96 5.40 0.96
CA LYS A 6 -20.77 6.76 0.47
C LYS A 6 -19.29 7.15 0.46
N TYR A 7 -18.53 6.65 1.45
CA TYR A 7 -17.10 6.96 1.61
C TYR A 7 -16.32 5.66 1.57
N ALA A 8 -15.69 5.38 0.44
CA ALA A 8 -14.94 4.14 0.28
C ALA A 8 -13.88 4.27 -0.80
N PHE A 9 -12.69 3.76 -0.52
CA PHE A 9 -11.63 3.55 -1.50
C PHE A 9 -11.30 2.07 -1.50
N SER A 10 -11.04 1.51 -2.68
CA SER A 10 -10.50 0.16 -2.80
C SER A 10 -9.02 0.26 -3.13
N VAL A 11 -8.24 -0.71 -2.66
CA VAL A 11 -6.78 -0.75 -2.86
C VAL A 11 -6.40 -2.13 -3.38
N SER A 12 -5.69 -2.16 -4.51
CA SER A 12 -5.09 -3.39 -5.02
C SER A 12 -3.58 -3.25 -5.09
N VAL A 13 -2.86 -4.36 -4.89
CA VAL A 13 -1.41 -4.36 -4.81
C VAL A 13 -0.84 -5.47 -5.67
N ILE A 14 0.20 -5.14 -6.44
CA ILE A 14 1.02 -6.10 -7.19
C ILE A 14 2.45 -5.93 -6.70
N THR A 15 3.11 -7.02 -6.32
CA THR A 15 4.46 -6.98 -5.79
C THR A 15 5.47 -7.53 -6.78
N GLN A 16 6.73 -7.08 -6.67
CA GLN A 16 7.82 -7.55 -7.48
C GLN A 16 9.10 -7.60 -6.66
N TYR A 17 9.79 -8.74 -6.69
CA TYR A 17 11.12 -8.85 -6.11
C TYR A 17 12.14 -8.16 -7.03
N LEU A 18 13.04 -7.36 -6.44
CA LEU A 18 14.04 -6.61 -7.18
C LEU A 18 15.42 -7.24 -6.93
N ALA A 19 15.77 -8.26 -7.71
CA ALA A 19 17.01 -9.01 -7.54
C ALA A 19 18.25 -8.09 -7.65
N ASP A 20 18.22 -7.15 -8.61
CA ASP A 20 19.34 -6.25 -8.87
C ASP A 20 19.62 -5.29 -7.70
N GLN A 21 18.65 -5.06 -6.83
CA GLN A 21 18.76 -4.17 -5.69
C GLN A 21 18.88 -4.95 -4.38
N SER A 22 18.97 -6.26 -4.45
CA SER A 22 19.02 -7.14 -3.30
C SER A 22 20.43 -7.71 -3.11
N ASP A 23 20.78 -8.02 -1.85
CA ASP A 23 22.05 -8.64 -1.50
C ASP A 23 21.80 -9.57 -0.31
N ALA A 24 21.67 -10.87 -0.60
CA ALA A 24 21.39 -11.87 0.42
C ALA A 24 22.52 -11.99 1.44
N ASP A 25 23.76 -11.74 1.04
CA ASP A 25 24.92 -11.78 1.95
C ASP A 25 24.85 -10.67 2.99
N GLU A 26 24.18 -9.56 2.66
CA GLU A 26 23.98 -8.43 3.56
C GLU A 26 22.56 -8.41 4.16
N ASP A 27 21.82 -9.50 4.04
CA ASP A 27 20.42 -9.60 4.50
C ASP A 27 19.56 -8.45 3.96
N ARG A 28 19.71 -8.17 2.66
CA ARG A 28 18.96 -7.10 2.00
C ARG A 28 18.12 -7.68 0.89
N TYR A 29 16.80 -7.53 1.03
CA TYR A 29 15.84 -8.05 0.05
C TYR A 29 14.93 -6.91 -0.36
N ALA A 30 15.09 -6.44 -1.60
CA ALA A 30 14.36 -5.28 -2.12
C ALA A 30 13.13 -5.73 -2.89
N PHE A 31 12.02 -5.04 -2.65
CA PHE A 31 10.74 -5.30 -3.31
C PHE A 31 10.13 -4.00 -3.78
N ALA A 32 9.50 -4.03 -4.94
CA ALA A 32 8.60 -2.99 -5.40
C ALA A 32 7.16 -3.43 -5.15
N TYR A 33 6.28 -2.48 -4.88
CA TYR A 33 4.86 -2.74 -4.84
C TYR A 33 4.14 -1.65 -5.63
N HIS A 34 3.27 -2.10 -6.53
CA HIS A 34 2.46 -1.23 -7.37
C HIS A 34 1.05 -1.21 -6.80
N ILE A 35 0.54 -0.03 -6.50
CA ILE A 35 -0.74 0.14 -5.86
C ILE A 35 -1.68 0.89 -6.78
N THR A 36 -2.90 0.37 -6.89
CA THR A 36 -4.02 1.03 -7.55
C THR A 36 -5.06 1.36 -6.51
N ILE A 37 -5.36 2.64 -6.38
CA ILE A 37 -6.37 3.16 -5.44
C ILE A 37 -7.54 3.66 -6.26
N THR A 38 -8.74 3.18 -5.96
CA THR A 38 -9.96 3.57 -6.67
C THR A 38 -10.97 4.13 -5.67
N ASN A 39 -11.55 5.30 -5.99
CA ASN A 39 -12.68 5.80 -5.21
C ASN A 39 -13.92 5.00 -5.60
N THR A 40 -14.34 4.10 -4.73
CA THR A 40 -15.54 3.27 -4.93
C THR A 40 -16.76 3.83 -4.23
N GLY A 41 -16.61 4.98 -3.57
CA GLY A 41 -17.72 5.68 -2.91
C GLY A 41 -18.48 6.59 -3.85
N ALA A 42 -19.38 7.35 -3.26
CA ALA A 42 -20.27 8.26 -4.00
C ALA A 42 -19.82 9.72 -3.92
N VAL A 43 -18.77 10.02 -3.11
CA VAL A 43 -18.33 11.38 -2.85
C VAL A 43 -16.84 11.50 -3.19
N ALA A 44 -16.46 12.59 -3.84
CA ALA A 44 -15.05 12.87 -4.11
C ALA A 44 -14.28 13.00 -2.79
N ALA A 45 -13.04 12.50 -2.76
CA ALA A 45 -12.25 12.50 -1.54
C ALA A 45 -10.76 12.53 -1.86
N GLN A 46 -9.99 13.08 -0.92
CA GLN A 46 -8.55 13.28 -1.08
C GLN A 46 -7.78 12.40 -0.11
N LEU A 47 -6.81 11.67 -0.63
CA LEU A 47 -5.87 10.91 0.18
C LEU A 47 -4.87 11.89 0.82
N ILE A 48 -4.80 11.90 2.14
CA ILE A 48 -3.98 12.85 2.89
C ILE A 48 -2.68 12.22 3.39
N SER A 49 -2.77 11.01 3.96
CA SER A 49 -1.62 10.37 4.58
C SER A 49 -1.69 8.86 4.49
N ARG A 50 -0.57 8.21 4.81
CA ARG A 50 -0.43 6.76 4.80
C ARG A 50 0.17 6.27 6.10
N HIS A 51 -0.19 5.05 6.48
CA HIS A 51 0.41 4.34 7.60
C HIS A 51 0.66 2.90 7.18
N TRP A 52 1.93 2.50 7.18
CA TRP A 52 2.35 1.14 6.83
C TRP A 52 2.86 0.40 8.05
N ILE A 53 2.54 -0.89 8.12
CA ILE A 53 3.12 -1.82 9.08
C ILE A 53 3.80 -2.92 8.28
N ILE A 54 5.12 -3.02 8.42
CA ILE A 54 5.97 -3.94 7.68
C ILE A 54 6.54 -4.95 8.66
N THR A 55 6.28 -6.24 8.42
CA THR A 55 6.74 -7.31 9.30
C THR A 55 7.67 -8.22 8.53
N ASP A 56 8.91 -8.33 9.01
CA ASP A 56 9.87 -9.30 8.49
C ASP A 56 9.53 -10.70 8.96
N ASP A 57 10.09 -11.71 8.29
CA ASP A 57 9.82 -13.11 8.59
C ASP A 57 10.34 -13.53 9.98
N ASN A 58 11.27 -12.76 10.54
CA ASN A 58 11.80 -12.97 11.89
C ASN A 58 10.95 -12.29 12.99
N GLY A 59 9.82 -11.69 12.62
CA GLY A 59 8.91 -11.02 13.56
C GLY A 59 9.23 -9.57 13.84
N THR A 60 10.29 -9.01 13.24
CA THR A 60 10.61 -7.57 13.39
C THR A 60 9.54 -6.74 12.68
N VAL A 61 9.00 -5.76 13.38
CA VAL A 61 7.94 -4.88 12.88
C VAL A 61 8.46 -3.46 12.74
N ASN A 62 8.26 -2.86 11.57
CA ASN A 62 8.56 -1.47 11.31
C ASN A 62 7.28 -0.75 10.91
N GLU A 63 7.10 0.47 11.41
CA GLU A 63 5.98 1.32 11.03
C GLU A 63 6.48 2.55 10.28
N VAL A 64 5.76 2.92 9.22
CA VAL A 64 6.07 4.11 8.42
C VAL A 64 4.81 4.95 8.31
N ARG A 65 4.90 6.21 8.71
CA ARG A 65 3.82 7.19 8.56
C ARG A 65 4.32 8.35 7.74
N GLY A 66 3.47 8.87 6.88
CA GLY A 66 3.85 10.01 6.06
C GLY A 66 2.66 10.63 5.35
N LEU A 67 2.88 11.84 4.82
CA LEU A 67 1.88 12.54 4.03
C LEU A 67 1.88 12.02 2.60
N GLY A 68 0.69 11.82 2.05
CA GLY A 68 0.52 11.47 0.65
C GLY A 68 1.11 10.13 0.26
N VAL A 69 1.23 9.94 -1.04
CA VAL A 69 1.85 8.78 -1.68
C VAL A 69 2.75 9.28 -2.81
N VAL A 70 4.04 8.95 -2.73
CA VAL A 70 5.10 9.39 -3.67
C VAL A 70 4.99 10.88 -4.03
N GLY A 71 4.81 11.72 -3.00
CA GLY A 71 4.75 13.17 -3.17
C GLY A 71 3.40 13.72 -3.62
N ALA A 72 2.36 12.88 -3.72
CA ALA A 72 1.04 13.30 -4.18
C ALA A 72 -0.02 13.10 -3.09
N GLN A 73 -1.00 13.99 -3.05
CA GLN A 73 -2.22 13.83 -2.24
C GLN A 73 -3.41 13.87 -3.21
N PRO A 74 -3.67 12.75 -3.93
CA PRO A 74 -4.63 12.78 -5.01
C PRO A 74 -6.06 12.98 -4.52
N LEU A 75 -6.77 13.86 -5.20
CA LEU A 75 -8.22 14.03 -5.04
C LEU A 75 -8.90 13.17 -6.11
N LEU A 76 -9.68 12.19 -5.69
CA LEU A 76 -10.34 11.25 -6.60
C LEU A 76 -11.83 11.47 -6.60
N GLN A 77 -12.38 11.68 -7.79
CA GLN A 77 -13.83 11.65 -8.00
C GLN A 77 -14.32 10.20 -7.92
N PRO A 78 -15.63 9.95 -7.73
CA PRO A 78 -16.15 8.59 -7.78
C PRO A 78 -15.70 7.87 -9.07
N ASN A 79 -15.20 6.64 -8.91
CA ASN A 79 -14.65 5.78 -9.97
C ASN A 79 -13.31 6.20 -10.54
N GLU A 80 -12.71 7.29 -10.08
CA GLU A 80 -11.34 7.65 -10.47
C GLU A 80 -10.32 6.79 -9.75
N GLN A 81 -9.19 6.58 -10.42
CA GLN A 81 -8.08 5.78 -9.90
C GLN A 81 -6.80 6.61 -9.83
N PHE A 82 -5.96 6.26 -8.88
CA PHE A 82 -4.57 6.74 -8.80
C PHE A 82 -3.66 5.52 -8.63
N GLU A 83 -2.60 5.45 -9.42
CA GLU A 83 -1.64 4.37 -9.36
C GLU A 83 -0.27 4.91 -9.01
N TYR A 84 0.47 4.15 -8.21
CA TYR A 84 1.86 4.49 -7.94
C TYR A 84 2.65 3.22 -7.61
N THR A 85 3.97 3.33 -7.78
CA THR A 85 4.90 2.26 -7.41
C THR A 85 5.86 2.80 -6.36
N SER A 86 6.09 2.03 -5.33
CA SER A 86 7.06 2.34 -4.28
C SER A 86 7.86 1.09 -3.95
N GLY A 87 8.80 1.20 -3.04
CA GLY A 87 9.65 0.08 -2.68
C GLY A 87 9.87 -0.02 -1.18
N THR A 88 10.33 -1.20 -0.78
CA THR A 88 10.73 -1.46 0.60
C THR A 88 11.89 -2.44 0.63
N LEU A 89 12.62 -2.41 1.73
CA LEU A 89 13.70 -3.36 2.01
C LEU A 89 13.32 -4.20 3.21
N LEU A 90 13.47 -5.52 3.06
CA LEU A 90 13.34 -6.46 4.17
C LEU A 90 14.72 -6.99 4.52
N ASN A 91 14.90 -7.41 5.76
CA ASN A 91 16.11 -8.09 6.23
C ASN A 91 16.00 -9.60 6.10
N THR A 92 14.84 -10.10 5.69
CA THR A 92 14.57 -11.53 5.49
C THR A 92 14.00 -11.75 4.09
N PRO A 93 14.10 -13.00 3.56
CA PRO A 93 13.63 -13.29 2.18
C PRO A 93 12.13 -13.15 1.99
N SER A 94 11.36 -13.09 3.07
CA SER A 94 9.92 -12.88 2.99
C SER A 94 9.45 -12.02 4.14
N GLY A 95 8.26 -11.48 3.99
CA GLY A 95 7.61 -10.65 5.00
C GLY A 95 6.23 -10.27 4.54
N SER A 96 5.61 -9.35 5.26
CA SER A 96 4.29 -8.87 4.92
C SER A 96 4.18 -7.37 5.14
N MET A 97 3.26 -6.75 4.42
CA MET A 97 2.89 -5.36 4.61
C MET A 97 1.38 -5.25 4.75
N ARG A 98 0.94 -4.33 5.58
CA ARG A 98 -0.46 -3.92 5.71
C ARG A 98 -0.50 -2.47 6.13
N GLY A 99 -1.64 -1.84 5.99
CA GLY A 99 -1.71 -0.45 6.39
C GLY A 99 -3.05 0.19 6.15
N THR A 100 -3.05 1.52 6.21
CA THR A 100 -4.23 2.34 5.99
C THR A 100 -3.85 3.64 5.28
N TYR A 101 -4.80 4.17 4.53
CA TYR A 101 -4.75 5.54 4.04
C TYR A 101 -5.77 6.37 4.80
N GLN A 102 -5.39 7.57 5.18
CA GLN A 102 -6.29 8.54 5.82
C GLN A 102 -6.80 9.48 4.75
N ILE A 103 -8.11 9.62 4.66
CA ILE A 103 -8.79 10.26 3.53
C ILE A 103 -9.80 11.29 4.07
N VAL A 104 -9.93 12.41 3.35
CA VAL A 104 -10.92 13.44 3.68
C VAL A 104 -11.79 13.67 2.45
N ALA A 105 -13.08 13.45 2.62
CA ALA A 105 -14.06 13.72 1.58
C ALA A 105 -14.26 15.24 1.41
N VAL A 106 -14.77 15.65 0.24
CA VAL A 106 -14.99 17.08 -0.04
C VAL A 106 -16.02 17.71 0.89
N ASP A 107 -16.87 16.92 1.53
CA ASP A 107 -17.81 17.41 2.56
C ASP A 107 -17.19 17.48 3.97
N GLY A 108 -15.90 17.21 4.10
CA GLY A 108 -15.18 17.27 5.37
C GLY A 108 -15.15 15.96 6.15
N THR A 109 -15.84 14.94 5.70
CA THR A 109 -15.87 13.63 6.38
C THR A 109 -14.50 12.97 6.29
N GLN A 110 -13.96 12.54 7.42
CA GLN A 110 -12.71 11.80 7.49
C GLN A 110 -13.00 10.31 7.55
N PHE A 111 -12.23 9.52 6.81
CA PHE A 111 -12.35 8.07 6.83
C PHE A 111 -11.02 7.42 6.47
N GLU A 112 -10.92 6.12 6.71
CA GLU A 112 -9.72 5.35 6.37
C GLU A 112 -10.06 4.31 5.33
N ALA A 113 -9.09 4.03 4.44
CA ALA A 113 -9.14 2.87 3.55
C ALA A 113 -8.11 1.86 4.02
N MET A 114 -8.54 0.62 4.19
CA MET A 114 -7.62 -0.45 4.59
C MET A 114 -6.84 -0.97 3.39
N ILE A 115 -5.56 -1.19 3.62
CA ILE A 115 -4.70 -1.94 2.70
C ILE A 115 -4.59 -3.34 3.31
N ALA A 116 -5.28 -4.31 2.69
CA ALA A 116 -5.26 -5.68 3.20
C ALA A 116 -3.83 -6.23 3.22
N PRO A 117 -3.48 -7.08 4.19
CA PRO A 117 -2.14 -7.64 4.24
C PRO A 117 -1.76 -8.34 2.94
N PHE A 118 -0.52 -8.12 2.49
CA PHE A 118 0.03 -8.81 1.34
C PHE A 118 1.43 -9.30 1.66
N THR A 119 1.83 -10.37 0.97
CA THR A 119 3.12 -11.01 1.21
C THR A 119 4.17 -10.50 0.22
N LEU A 120 5.37 -10.27 0.75
CA LEU A 120 6.58 -10.03 -0.04
C LEU A 120 7.45 -11.27 0.10
N ALA A 121 7.84 -11.88 -1.01
CA ALA A 121 8.64 -13.10 -0.96
C ALA A 121 9.55 -13.20 -2.19
N VAL A 122 10.79 -13.63 -1.95
CA VAL A 122 11.71 -13.95 -3.03
C VAL A 122 11.12 -15.15 -3.78
N PRO A 123 11.04 -15.10 -5.13
CA PRO A 123 10.49 -16.22 -5.90
C PRO A 123 11.28 -17.50 -5.66
N ARG A 124 10.55 -18.62 -5.52
CA ARG A 124 11.19 -19.93 -5.42
C ARG A 124 11.68 -20.36 -6.78
N VAL A 125 12.92 -20.86 -6.80
CA VAL A 125 13.46 -21.54 -7.96
C VAL A 125 13.23 -23.03 -7.78
N LEU A 126 12.47 -23.64 -8.68
CA LEU A 126 12.23 -25.08 -8.69
C LEU A 126 13.27 -25.75 -9.58
N HIS A 127 13.92 -26.73 -9.03
CA HIS A 127 14.92 -27.53 -9.76
C HIS A 127 14.36 -28.91 -10.13
#